data_3249ab5c6d65e0a61b61a0c5cf842754
#
_entry.id   3249ab5c6d65e0a61b61a0c5cf842754
#
_cell.length_a   1.000
_cell.length_b   1.000
_cell.length_c   1.000
_cell.angle_alpha   90.00
_cell.angle_beta   90.00
_cell.angle_gamma   90.00
#
_symmetry.space_group_name_H-M   'P 1'
#
loop_
_entity.id
_entity.type
_entity.pdbx_description
1 polymer ?
#
loop_
_entity_poly.entity_id
_entity_poly.type
_entity_poly.pdbx_seq_one_letter_code
_entity_poly.pdbx_strand_id
1 'polypeptide(L)'
;MDERFIAYIPTAGSNVAHAEITSPKLVKMMIKRAKKPILILGENLEDKEKELIEKFIEKYNLEVIKTPEEMNLMALIKFLANSSYDLALFVGITYYYLAQAATHLKQFSNVITVSIDKYYQPNTLYSFPNLSMEEYLDYLNKLLEG
;
A
#
# COMPACT_ATOMS: atom_id res chain seq x y z
N MET A 1 -15.31 -18.67 -0.29
CA MET A 1 -14.53 -17.44 -0.01
C MET A 1 -13.32 -17.80 0.85
N ASP A 2 -12.17 -17.27 0.50
CA ASP A 2 -10.96 -17.51 1.28
C ASP A 2 -11.09 -16.81 2.64
N GLU A 3 -10.71 -17.50 3.72
CA GLU A 3 -10.77 -16.96 5.07
C GLU A 3 -9.98 -15.66 5.24
N ARG A 4 -8.93 -15.47 4.46
CA ARG A 4 -8.12 -14.26 4.50
C ARG A 4 -8.91 -13.00 4.16
N PHE A 5 -10.02 -13.13 3.46
CA PHE A 5 -10.86 -12.01 3.08
C PHE A 5 -11.90 -11.65 4.13
N ILE A 6 -12.02 -12.47 5.15
CA ILE A 6 -12.91 -12.18 6.27
C ILE A 6 -12.10 -11.44 7.32
N ALA A 7 -11.89 -10.16 7.08
CA ALA A 7 -11.05 -9.36 7.96
C ALA A 7 -11.69 -9.24 9.33
N TYR A 8 -12.98 -8.87 9.35
CA TYR A 8 -13.76 -8.91 10.56
C TYR A 8 -15.16 -8.38 10.29
N ILE A 9 -16.03 -8.58 11.28
CA ILE A 9 -17.41 -8.10 11.22
C ILE A 9 -17.55 -6.94 12.20
N PRO A 10 -17.81 -5.71 11.73
CA PRO A 10 -17.93 -4.58 12.63
C PRO A 10 -19.18 -4.72 13.51
N THR A 11 -19.05 -4.39 14.79
CA THR A 11 -20.18 -4.33 15.69
C THR A 11 -20.90 -3.01 15.51
N ALA A 12 -22.20 -3.02 15.78
CA ALA A 12 -23.02 -1.82 15.67
C ALA A 12 -22.45 -0.70 16.56
N GLY A 13 -22.28 0.47 16.00
CA GLY A 13 -21.76 1.63 16.72
C GLY A 13 -20.25 1.72 16.82
N SER A 14 -19.50 0.76 16.28
CA SER A 14 -18.04 0.83 16.29
C SER A 14 -17.51 1.50 15.02
N ASN A 15 -16.55 2.41 15.20
CA ASN A 15 -15.83 3.02 14.08
C ASN A 15 -14.62 2.18 13.77
N VAL A 16 -14.80 1.16 12.96
CA VAL A 16 -13.70 0.28 12.66
C VAL A 16 -13.24 0.47 11.24
N ALA A 17 -11.93 0.61 11.09
CA ALA A 17 -11.32 0.79 9.79
C ALA A 17 -11.48 -0.47 8.95
N HIS A 18 -11.77 -0.29 7.66
CA HIS A 18 -11.92 -1.36 6.70
C HIS A 18 -11.32 -0.93 5.36
N ALA A 19 -10.45 -1.76 4.81
CA ALA A 19 -9.92 -1.57 3.47
C ALA A 19 -10.54 -2.62 2.55
N GLU A 20 -10.84 -2.22 1.32
CA GLU A 20 -11.26 -3.19 0.31
C GLU A 20 -10.07 -4.03 -0.11
N ILE A 21 -10.29 -5.32 -0.23
CA ILE A 21 -9.24 -6.23 -0.67
C ILE A 21 -9.02 -6.06 -2.15
N THR A 22 -7.75 -5.91 -2.53
CA THR A 22 -7.36 -5.72 -3.92
C THR A 22 -6.45 -6.85 -4.41
N SER A 23 -6.10 -6.82 -5.67
CA SER A 23 -5.28 -7.84 -6.32
C SER A 23 -4.22 -7.16 -7.20
N PRO A 24 -3.20 -7.90 -7.64
CA PRO A 24 -2.19 -7.32 -8.55
C PRO A 24 -2.81 -6.73 -9.81
N LYS A 25 -3.82 -7.37 -10.38
CA LYS A 25 -4.50 -6.87 -11.57
C LYS A 25 -5.15 -5.51 -11.31
N LEU A 26 -5.84 -5.38 -10.18
CA LEU A 26 -6.51 -4.12 -9.82
C LEU A 26 -5.50 -3.02 -9.52
N VAL A 27 -4.40 -3.37 -8.84
CA VAL A 27 -3.33 -2.39 -8.57
C VAL A 27 -2.74 -1.86 -9.88
N LYS A 28 -2.48 -2.74 -10.84
CA LYS A 28 -1.97 -2.31 -12.16
C LYS A 28 -2.94 -1.37 -12.86
N MET A 29 -4.24 -1.64 -12.76
CA MET A 29 -5.26 -0.76 -13.32
C MET A 29 -5.27 0.60 -12.64
N MET A 30 -5.14 0.63 -11.32
CA MET A 30 -5.07 1.89 -10.57
C MET A 30 -3.89 2.73 -10.99
N ILE A 31 -2.72 2.11 -11.17
CA ILE A 31 -1.51 2.82 -11.62
C ILE A 31 -1.72 3.41 -13.00
N LYS A 32 -2.32 2.67 -13.91
CA LYS A 32 -2.56 3.15 -15.27
C LYS A 32 -3.55 4.32 -15.31
N ARG A 33 -4.50 4.36 -14.40
CA ARG A 33 -5.50 5.44 -14.32
C ARG A 33 -5.00 6.65 -13.55
N ALA A 34 -4.01 6.45 -12.68
CA ALA A 34 -3.51 7.52 -11.85
C ALA A 34 -2.75 8.55 -12.69
N LYS A 35 -2.96 9.82 -12.38
CA LYS A 35 -2.25 10.90 -13.03
C LYS A 35 -0.87 11.07 -12.44
N LYS A 36 -0.75 10.89 -11.13
CA LYS A 36 0.51 11.08 -10.42
C LYS A 36 0.64 10.05 -9.28
N PRO A 37 1.00 8.80 -9.62
CA PRO A 37 1.21 7.78 -8.59
C PRO A 37 2.57 7.92 -7.91
N ILE A 38 2.63 7.52 -6.63
CA ILE A 38 3.89 7.48 -5.88
C ILE A 38 3.94 6.18 -5.06
N LEU A 39 5.15 5.66 -4.85
CA LEU A 39 5.36 4.50 -4.01
C LEU A 39 6.18 4.91 -2.78
N ILE A 40 5.69 4.51 -1.61
CA ILE A 40 6.38 4.75 -0.35
C ILE A 40 7.02 3.45 0.08
N LEU A 41 8.34 3.43 0.09
CA LEU A 41 9.13 2.24 0.35
C LEU A 41 9.72 2.27 1.76
N GLY A 42 9.36 1.29 2.58
CA GLY A 42 9.92 1.10 3.90
C GLY A 42 11.06 0.08 3.88
N GLU A 43 11.57 -0.24 5.06
CA GLU A 43 12.71 -1.13 5.22
C GLU A 43 12.33 -2.59 5.52
N ASN A 44 11.06 -2.86 5.80
CA ASN A 44 10.59 -4.19 6.21
C ASN A 44 10.36 -5.12 5.02
N LEU A 45 11.38 -5.32 4.20
CA LEU A 45 11.35 -6.21 3.05
C LEU A 45 12.54 -7.16 3.09
N GLU A 46 12.30 -8.41 2.76
CA GLU A 46 13.37 -9.37 2.53
C GLU A 46 13.99 -9.14 1.15
N ASP A 47 15.18 -9.68 0.93
CA ASP A 47 15.94 -9.42 -0.30
C ASP A 47 15.18 -9.74 -1.57
N LYS A 48 14.45 -10.86 -1.60
CA LYS A 48 13.66 -11.26 -2.77
C LYS A 48 12.49 -10.30 -3.03
N GLU A 49 11.84 -9.88 -1.97
CA GLU A 49 10.74 -8.92 -2.05
C GLU A 49 11.25 -7.58 -2.57
N LYS A 50 12.35 -7.12 -2.02
CA LYS A 50 12.97 -5.86 -2.40
C LYS A 50 13.36 -5.85 -3.88
N GLU A 51 13.94 -6.94 -4.35
CA GLU A 51 14.31 -7.09 -5.76
C GLU A 51 13.11 -6.97 -6.68
N LEU A 52 12.02 -7.65 -6.34
CA LEU A 52 10.80 -7.61 -7.15
C LEU A 52 10.15 -6.22 -7.11
N ILE A 53 10.17 -5.56 -5.96
CA ILE A 53 9.63 -4.21 -5.83
C ILE A 53 10.46 -3.21 -6.65
N GLU A 54 11.79 -3.35 -6.66
CA GLU A 54 12.64 -2.49 -7.48
C GLU A 54 12.34 -2.66 -8.97
N LYS A 55 12.10 -3.88 -9.41
CA LYS A 55 11.69 -4.16 -10.80
C LYS A 55 10.33 -3.55 -11.11
N PHE A 56 9.41 -3.60 -10.16
CA PHE A 56 8.08 -3.01 -10.29
C PHE A 56 8.17 -1.49 -10.45
N ILE A 57 8.98 -0.84 -9.63
CA ILE A 57 9.20 0.61 -9.70
C ILE A 57 9.73 0.99 -11.08
N GLU A 58 10.72 0.25 -11.58
CA GLU A 58 11.29 0.49 -12.91
C GLU A 58 10.27 0.32 -14.01
N LYS A 59 9.50 -0.77 -13.95
CA LYS A 59 8.54 -1.09 -15.00
C LYS A 59 7.50 0.00 -15.19
N TYR A 60 7.00 0.58 -14.11
CA TYR A 60 5.96 1.60 -14.17
C TYR A 60 6.51 3.02 -14.02
N ASN A 61 7.82 3.16 -13.93
CA ASN A 61 8.49 4.45 -13.77
C ASN A 61 7.89 5.25 -12.61
N LEU A 62 7.74 4.60 -11.46
CA LEU A 62 7.12 5.20 -10.29
C LEU A 62 8.07 6.14 -9.56
N GLU A 63 7.53 7.23 -9.05
CA GLU A 63 8.24 8.05 -8.09
C GLU A 63 8.26 7.30 -6.76
N VAL A 64 9.37 7.41 -6.03
CA VAL A 64 9.57 6.67 -4.78
C VAL A 64 10.06 7.60 -3.68
N ILE A 65 9.49 7.45 -2.48
CA ILE A 65 10.03 8.04 -1.28
C ILE A 65 10.38 6.89 -0.33
N LYS A 66 11.61 6.90 0.18
CA LYS A 66 12.06 5.91 1.15
C LYS A 66 11.88 6.46 2.56
N THR A 67 11.26 5.66 3.43
CA THR A 67 11.07 6.04 4.83
C THR A 67 11.73 4.98 5.73
N PRO A 68 12.40 5.38 6.82
CA PRO A 68 12.54 6.75 7.32
C PRO A 68 13.70 7.55 6.72
N GLU A 69 14.47 6.96 5.77
CA GLU A 69 15.70 7.59 5.26
C GLU A 69 15.51 8.98 4.66
N GLU A 70 14.58 9.10 3.71
CA GLU A 70 14.36 10.37 3.02
C GLU A 70 13.36 11.26 3.75
N MET A 71 12.42 10.63 4.46
CA MET A 71 11.33 11.38 5.08
C MET A 71 10.75 10.58 6.25
N ASN A 72 10.62 11.20 7.40
CA ASN A 72 9.95 10.55 8.53
C ASN A 72 8.43 10.56 8.33
N LEU A 73 7.73 9.80 9.17
CA LEU A 73 6.30 9.61 9.02
C LEU A 73 5.50 10.91 9.02
N MET A 74 5.76 11.82 9.96
CA MET A 74 5.02 13.08 10.05
C MET A 74 5.26 13.95 8.82
N ALA A 75 6.51 14.03 8.36
CA ALA A 75 6.84 14.78 7.16
C ALA A 75 6.19 14.15 5.93
N LEU A 76 6.17 12.81 5.87
CA LEU A 76 5.52 12.09 4.78
C LEU A 76 4.03 12.40 4.70
N ILE A 77 3.34 12.33 5.83
CA ILE A 77 1.91 12.63 5.91
C ILE A 77 1.63 14.04 5.39
N LYS A 78 2.37 15.02 5.88
CA LYS A 78 2.21 16.40 5.45
C LYS A 78 2.50 16.58 3.96
N PHE A 79 3.55 15.93 3.48
CA PHE A 79 3.92 15.99 2.07
C PHE A 79 2.80 15.45 1.19
N LEU A 80 2.30 14.26 1.49
CA LEU A 80 1.24 13.64 0.70
C LEU A 80 -0.08 14.40 0.79
N ALA A 81 -0.43 14.90 1.97
CA ALA A 81 -1.68 15.61 2.17
C ALA A 81 -1.72 16.94 1.39
N ASN A 82 -0.58 17.56 1.17
CA ASN A 82 -0.46 18.83 0.46
C ASN A 82 0.08 18.70 -0.97
N SER A 83 0.16 17.49 -1.47
CA SER A 83 0.70 17.21 -2.81
C SER A 83 -0.41 17.01 -3.84
N SER A 84 -0.02 16.93 -5.10
CA SER A 84 -0.91 16.60 -6.20
C SER A 84 -0.93 15.10 -6.52
N TYR A 85 -0.31 14.27 -5.69
CA TYR A 85 -0.35 12.82 -5.88
C TYR A 85 -1.77 12.30 -5.67
N ASP A 86 -2.23 11.44 -6.57
CA ASP A 86 -3.57 10.88 -6.49
C ASP A 86 -3.60 9.41 -6.07
N LEU A 87 -2.46 8.74 -6.11
CA LEU A 87 -2.33 7.34 -5.71
C LEU A 87 -1.03 7.15 -4.94
N ALA A 88 -1.12 6.59 -3.75
CA ALA A 88 0.05 6.25 -2.93
C ALA A 88 0.05 4.76 -2.63
N LEU A 89 1.09 4.07 -3.08
CA LEU A 89 1.30 2.65 -2.82
C LEU A 89 2.30 2.52 -1.67
N PHE A 90 1.97 1.72 -0.67
CA PHE A 90 2.81 1.52 0.51
C PHE A 90 3.32 0.09 0.56
N VAL A 91 4.62 -0.09 0.76
CA VAL A 91 5.24 -1.40 0.87
C VAL A 91 6.43 -1.36 1.82
N GLY A 92 6.59 -2.41 2.61
CA GLY A 92 7.73 -2.54 3.52
C GLY A 92 7.68 -1.63 4.74
N ILE A 93 6.50 -1.11 5.10
CA ILE A 93 6.36 -0.19 6.22
C ILE A 93 5.82 -0.94 7.44
N THR A 94 6.35 -0.60 8.62
CA THR A 94 5.88 -1.17 9.87
C THR A 94 4.37 -0.94 10.02
N TYR A 95 3.66 -1.99 10.38
CA TYR A 95 2.20 -1.99 10.43
C TYR A 95 1.60 -0.79 11.17
N TYR A 96 2.11 -0.49 12.37
CA TYR A 96 1.57 0.60 13.17
C TYR A 96 1.82 1.97 12.56
N TYR A 97 2.97 2.17 11.95
CA TYR A 97 3.28 3.43 11.28
C TYR A 97 2.39 3.64 10.07
N LEU A 98 2.18 2.59 9.29
CA LEU A 98 1.30 2.68 8.14
C LEU A 98 -0.15 2.95 8.58
N ALA A 99 -0.60 2.32 9.64
CA ALA A 99 -1.94 2.55 10.17
C ALA A 99 -2.18 4.02 10.51
N GLN A 100 -1.23 4.65 11.19
CA GLN A 100 -1.32 6.07 11.54
C GLN A 100 -1.31 6.97 10.31
N ALA A 101 -0.39 6.73 9.39
CA ALA A 101 -0.27 7.52 8.17
C ALA A 101 -1.53 7.40 7.30
N ALA A 102 -2.01 6.19 7.11
CA ALA A 102 -3.19 5.93 6.27
C ALA A 102 -4.46 6.54 6.86
N THR A 103 -4.62 6.45 8.17
CA THR A 103 -5.77 7.05 8.86
C THR A 103 -5.79 8.56 8.67
N HIS A 104 -4.64 9.20 8.84
CA HIS A 104 -4.52 10.65 8.67
C HIS A 104 -4.83 11.06 7.23
N LEU A 105 -4.26 10.37 6.26
CA LEU A 105 -4.49 10.67 4.84
C LEU A 105 -5.94 10.47 4.44
N LYS A 106 -6.60 9.47 5.01
CA LYS A 106 -8.01 9.21 4.75
C LYS A 106 -8.90 10.35 5.21
N GLN A 107 -8.56 10.99 6.32
CA GLN A 107 -9.32 12.09 6.89
C GLN A 107 -9.01 13.46 6.27
N PHE A 108 -7.75 13.67 5.87
CA PHE A 108 -7.26 15.00 5.49
C PHE A 108 -6.75 15.11 4.05
N SER A 109 -6.92 14.08 3.22
CA SER A 109 -6.50 14.16 1.83
C SER A 109 -7.41 13.31 0.93
N ASN A 110 -7.29 13.53 -0.38
CA ASN A 110 -8.02 12.76 -1.39
C ASN A 110 -7.13 11.70 -2.05
N VAL A 111 -5.95 11.46 -1.50
CA VAL A 111 -5.04 10.45 -2.04
C VAL A 111 -5.62 9.06 -1.83
N ILE A 112 -5.64 8.26 -2.89
CA ILE A 112 -6.03 6.85 -2.78
C ILE A 112 -4.84 6.08 -2.22
N THR A 113 -5.03 5.45 -1.06
CA THR A 113 -3.95 4.70 -0.39
C THR A 113 -4.13 3.21 -0.62
N VAL A 114 -3.05 2.54 -0.96
CA VAL A 114 -3.05 1.10 -1.25
C VAL A 114 -1.87 0.45 -0.54
N SER A 115 -2.15 -0.58 0.27
CA SER A 115 -1.09 -1.37 0.87
C SER A 115 -0.81 -2.60 0.00
N ILE A 116 0.41 -2.70 -0.49
CA ILE A 116 0.84 -3.86 -1.29
C ILE A 116 1.82 -4.74 -0.51
N ASP A 117 1.60 -4.83 0.79
CA ASP A 117 2.35 -5.68 1.70
C ASP A 117 1.65 -7.03 1.88
N LYS A 118 2.34 -7.94 2.57
CA LYS A 118 1.81 -9.29 2.82
C LYS A 118 0.82 -9.37 3.98
N TYR A 119 0.63 -8.28 4.72
CA TYR A 119 -0.34 -8.22 5.81
C TYR A 119 -1.46 -7.25 5.46
N TYR A 120 -2.69 -7.69 5.69
CA TYR A 120 -3.85 -6.85 5.44
C TYR A 120 -3.80 -5.60 6.33
N GLN A 121 -3.93 -4.42 5.70
CA GLN A 121 -3.94 -3.14 6.40
C GLN A 121 -5.32 -2.51 6.30
N PRO A 122 -6.10 -2.51 7.37
CA PRO A 122 -7.49 -1.99 7.31
C PRO A 122 -7.59 -0.47 7.20
N ASN A 123 -6.51 0.26 7.45
CA ASN A 123 -6.55 1.71 7.46
C ASN A 123 -6.29 2.37 6.10
N THR A 124 -5.78 1.63 5.12
CA THR A 124 -5.70 2.12 3.75
C THR A 124 -7.06 1.93 3.06
N LEU A 125 -7.26 2.58 1.91
CA LEU A 125 -8.50 2.38 1.15
C LEU A 125 -8.55 0.99 0.52
N TYR A 126 -7.41 0.51 0.06
CA TYR A 126 -7.27 -0.83 -0.55
C TYR A 126 -6.07 -1.54 0.04
N SER A 127 -6.15 -2.84 0.16
CA SER A 127 -5.05 -3.64 0.71
C SER A 127 -5.04 -5.04 0.12
N PHE A 128 -3.85 -5.60 -0.05
CA PHE A 128 -3.73 -7.03 -0.29
C PHE A 128 -4.26 -7.78 0.95
N PRO A 129 -4.77 -9.00 0.77
CA PRO A 129 -5.14 -9.83 1.92
C PRO A 129 -3.89 -10.33 2.65
N ASN A 130 -4.08 -10.97 3.78
CA ASN A 130 -2.95 -11.63 4.45
C ASN A 130 -2.42 -12.75 3.55
N LEU A 131 -1.13 -12.72 3.27
CA LEU A 131 -0.48 -13.65 2.34
C LEU A 131 0.69 -14.34 3.01
N SER A 132 0.91 -15.61 2.68
CA SER A 132 2.15 -16.29 3.01
C SER A 132 3.29 -15.71 2.17
N MET A 133 4.52 -16.06 2.51
CA MET A 133 5.67 -15.59 1.73
C MET A 133 5.56 -16.03 0.25
N GLU A 134 5.19 -17.28 0.02
CA GLU A 134 5.03 -17.79 -1.34
C GLU A 134 3.93 -17.06 -2.12
N GLU A 135 2.80 -16.84 -1.47
CA GLU A 135 1.69 -16.13 -2.08
C GLU A 135 2.07 -14.68 -2.38
N TYR A 136 2.79 -14.05 -1.46
CA TYR A 136 3.22 -12.68 -1.65
C TYR A 136 4.19 -12.53 -2.81
N LEU A 137 5.17 -13.44 -2.91
CA LEU A 137 6.10 -13.43 -4.05
C LEU A 137 5.37 -13.64 -5.37
N ASP A 138 4.34 -14.50 -5.37
CA ASP A 138 3.49 -14.69 -6.55
C ASP A 138 2.74 -13.41 -6.92
N TYR A 139 2.21 -12.71 -5.92
CA TYR A 139 1.54 -11.42 -6.14
C TYR A 139 2.50 -10.39 -6.74
N LEU A 140 3.72 -10.30 -6.22
CA LEU A 140 4.72 -9.37 -6.73
C LEU A 140 5.11 -9.71 -8.18
N ASN A 141 5.23 -11.00 -8.48
CA ASN A 141 5.50 -11.43 -9.86
C ASN A 141 4.35 -11.06 -10.80
N LYS A 142 3.13 -11.17 -10.33
CA LYS A 142 1.95 -10.77 -11.13
C LYS A 142 1.92 -9.27 -11.39
N LEU A 143 2.42 -8.46 -10.48
CA LEU A 143 2.58 -7.02 -10.72
C LEU A 143 3.53 -6.74 -11.87
N LEU A 144 4.49 -7.64 -12.10
CA LEU A 144 5.48 -7.48 -13.18
C LEU A 144 5.01 -8.03 -14.53
N GLU A 145 3.92 -8.79 -14.56
CA GLU A 145 3.36 -9.34 -15.79
C GLU A 145 2.70 -8.25 -16.65
N GLY A 146 2.74 -8.47 -17.92
CA GLY A 146 2.13 -7.57 -18.89
C GLY A 146 3.09 -6.51 -19.34
#